data_12b5ff9878371c43102e981face0fd0f
#
_entry.id   12b5ff9878371c43102e981face0fd0f
#
_cell.length_a   1.000
_cell.length_b   1.000
_cell.length_c   1.000
_cell.angle_alpha   90.00
_cell.angle_beta   90.00
_cell.angle_gamma   90.00
#
_symmetry.space_group_name_H-M   'P 1'
#
loop_
_entity.id
_entity.type
_entity.pdbx_description
1 polymer ?
#
loop_
_entity_poly.entity_id
_entity_poly.type
_entity_poly.pdbx_seq_one_letter_code
_entity_poly.pdbx_strand_id
1 'polypeptide(L)'
;MAADRTGYIHDRRRLTAALLGPEAAPDPHPAPAHVVRGTLTDISPHMLGLATPEGERRFILTPQTTFWYGGECAPRELRPGQDVLLRCTPGAELVVERVWADLARATGVITAVDGDTVTVATGHDRAPVTAVIPYRASGRMRVRHPRLEPGYLFDAVGVRDGDTVRALIPATTQPPYPVVETPRRPPQHRSSAQVAGIASWYDPVRGQDTDTDPDGMLMGVAYPALDRTGDCGPACDRATPCAPLPLLSLGATVRVVNECTRVFAVLPVVACGAAASHFCDRCTVCDAPASGRIAELTLAAFVALGGQPESGCWSATLTVGGL
;
A
#
# COMPACT_ATOMS: atom_id res chain seq x y z
N MET A 1 26.86 -16.01 12.77
CA MET A 1 26.94 -16.94 11.61
C MET A 1 25.55 -16.95 11.00
N ALA A 2 25.32 -16.14 9.96
CA ALA A 2 24.06 -16.13 9.21
C ALA A 2 24.12 -17.30 8.22
N ALA A 3 23.26 -18.31 8.42
CA ALA A 3 23.13 -19.41 7.49
C ALA A 3 22.58 -18.86 6.16
N ASP A 4 23.25 -19.18 5.09
CA ASP A 4 22.90 -18.80 3.72
C ASP A 4 21.53 -19.35 3.35
N ARG A 5 20.49 -18.52 3.51
CA ARG A 5 19.11 -18.87 3.15
C ARG A 5 18.93 -19.06 1.63
N THR A 6 19.81 -18.49 0.82
CA THR A 6 19.79 -18.61 -0.64
C THR A 6 20.11 -20.04 -1.08
N GLY A 7 21.05 -20.71 -0.40
CA GLY A 7 21.38 -22.10 -0.65
C GLY A 7 20.20 -23.05 -0.40
N TYR A 8 19.45 -22.83 0.68
CA TYR A 8 18.32 -23.70 1.05
C TYR A 8 17.16 -23.67 0.05
N ILE A 9 16.89 -22.50 -0.55
CA ILE A 9 15.84 -22.34 -1.57
C ILE A 9 16.24 -23.04 -2.89
N HIS A 10 17.51 -22.91 -3.29
CA HIS A 10 18.05 -23.59 -4.47
C HIS A 10 18.04 -25.11 -4.31
N ASP A 11 18.35 -25.64 -3.13
CA ASP A 11 18.34 -27.07 -2.87
C ASP A 11 16.92 -27.63 -2.89
N ARG A 12 15.94 -26.91 -2.34
CA ARG A 12 14.53 -27.34 -2.37
C ARG A 12 13.98 -27.40 -3.80
N ARG A 13 14.31 -26.41 -4.64
CA ARG A 13 13.90 -26.38 -6.05
C ARG A 13 14.53 -27.52 -6.84
N ARG A 14 15.81 -27.81 -6.64
CA ARG A 14 16.50 -28.95 -7.25
C ARG A 14 15.87 -30.27 -6.82
N LEU A 15 15.52 -30.42 -5.56
CA LEU A 15 14.86 -31.60 -5.05
C LEU A 15 13.46 -31.79 -5.65
N THR A 16 12.68 -30.74 -5.74
CA THR A 16 11.35 -30.77 -6.34
C THR A 16 11.42 -31.07 -7.84
N ALA A 17 12.33 -30.44 -8.56
CA ALA A 17 12.56 -30.71 -9.99
C ALA A 17 13.07 -32.15 -10.23
N ALA A 18 13.87 -32.70 -9.33
CA ALA A 18 14.33 -34.08 -9.43
C ALA A 18 13.24 -35.11 -9.14
N LEU A 19 12.29 -34.79 -8.26
CA LEU A 19 11.20 -35.70 -7.87
C LEU A 19 9.97 -35.62 -8.80
N LEU A 20 9.64 -34.43 -9.28
CA LEU A 20 8.39 -34.16 -10.00
C LEU A 20 8.61 -33.69 -11.45
N GLY A 21 9.86 -33.51 -11.85
CA GLY A 21 10.26 -32.96 -13.15
C GLY A 21 10.45 -31.41 -13.08
N PRO A 22 11.19 -30.85 -14.06
CA PRO A 22 11.54 -29.43 -14.06
C PRO A 22 10.33 -28.49 -14.17
N GLU A 23 9.23 -28.95 -14.77
CA GLU A 23 7.99 -28.18 -14.91
C GLU A 23 7.18 -28.08 -13.61
N ALA A 24 7.42 -28.99 -12.66
CA ALA A 24 6.75 -29.01 -11.35
C ALA A 24 7.51 -28.26 -10.26
N ALA A 25 8.66 -27.66 -10.57
CA ALA A 25 9.39 -26.85 -9.60
C ALA A 25 8.58 -25.56 -9.32
N PRO A 26 8.27 -25.27 -8.02
CA PRO A 26 7.55 -24.06 -7.70
C PRO A 26 8.31 -22.83 -8.20
N ASP A 27 7.59 -21.89 -8.80
CA ASP A 27 8.18 -20.61 -9.21
C ASP A 27 8.84 -19.95 -7.97
N PRO A 28 10.11 -19.52 -8.07
CA PRO A 28 10.78 -18.83 -6.98
C PRO A 28 10.08 -17.51 -6.60
N HIS A 29 9.23 -17.00 -7.48
CA HIS A 29 8.47 -15.79 -7.31
C HIS A 29 6.99 -16.10 -7.56
N PRO A 30 6.18 -16.21 -6.50
CA PRO A 30 4.74 -16.40 -6.68
C PRO A 30 4.14 -15.22 -7.46
N ALA A 31 3.17 -15.51 -8.31
CA ALA A 31 2.45 -14.48 -9.06
C ALA A 31 1.66 -13.55 -8.13
N PRO A 32 1.43 -12.29 -8.53
CA PRO A 32 0.51 -11.41 -7.84
C PRO A 32 -0.87 -12.05 -7.66
N ALA A 33 -1.49 -11.79 -6.52
CA ALA A 33 -2.82 -12.30 -6.24
C ALA A 33 -3.87 -11.60 -7.12
N HIS A 34 -4.94 -12.32 -7.46
CA HIS A 34 -6.12 -11.71 -8.06
C HIS A 34 -6.85 -10.86 -7.03
N VAL A 35 -7.09 -9.59 -7.35
CA VAL A 35 -7.76 -8.60 -6.49
C VAL A 35 -8.98 -8.11 -7.22
N VAL A 36 -10.09 -7.91 -6.50
CA VAL A 36 -11.34 -7.38 -7.04
C VAL A 36 -11.88 -6.33 -6.09
N ARG A 37 -12.36 -5.22 -6.62
CA ARG A 37 -13.06 -4.17 -5.88
C ARG A 37 -14.48 -4.02 -6.40
N GLY A 38 -15.41 -3.70 -5.50
CA GLY A 38 -16.79 -3.44 -5.85
C GLY A 38 -17.64 -3.10 -4.65
N THR A 39 -18.91 -2.86 -4.89
CA THR A 39 -19.88 -2.62 -3.83
C THR A 39 -20.51 -3.94 -3.41
N LEU A 40 -20.51 -4.22 -2.12
CA LEU A 40 -21.16 -5.41 -1.56
C LEU A 40 -22.67 -5.40 -1.86
N THR A 41 -23.15 -6.42 -2.57
CA THR A 41 -24.59 -6.58 -2.88
C THR A 41 -25.26 -7.58 -1.94
N ASP A 42 -24.58 -8.65 -1.61
CA ASP A 42 -25.07 -9.73 -0.76
C ASP A 42 -23.92 -10.47 -0.06
N ILE A 43 -24.18 -11.01 1.11
CA ILE A 43 -23.24 -11.86 1.84
C ILE A 43 -24.00 -12.98 2.57
N SER A 44 -23.53 -14.20 2.37
CA SER A 44 -24.00 -15.41 3.03
C SER A 44 -22.82 -16.17 3.63
N PRO A 45 -23.02 -17.25 4.39
CA PRO A 45 -21.90 -18.00 4.98
C PRO A 45 -20.91 -18.58 3.97
N HIS A 46 -21.32 -18.76 2.71
CA HIS A 46 -20.51 -19.43 1.67
C HIS A 46 -20.28 -18.59 0.42
N MET A 47 -20.97 -17.47 0.29
CA MET A 47 -20.90 -16.64 -0.91
C MET A 47 -20.96 -15.15 -0.58
N LEU A 48 -20.31 -14.36 -1.43
CA LEU A 48 -20.32 -12.91 -1.39
C LEU A 48 -20.60 -12.39 -2.81
N GLY A 49 -21.56 -11.48 -2.94
CA GLY A 49 -21.90 -10.79 -4.18
C GLY A 49 -21.31 -9.39 -4.21
N LEU A 50 -20.70 -9.01 -5.33
CA LEU A 50 -20.20 -7.65 -5.58
C LEU A 50 -20.78 -7.08 -6.87
N ALA A 51 -21.23 -5.85 -6.83
CA ALA A 51 -21.41 -5.04 -8.01
C ALA A 51 -20.04 -4.46 -8.41
N THR A 52 -19.55 -4.85 -9.57
CA THR A 52 -18.32 -4.34 -10.19
C THR A 52 -18.68 -3.60 -11.48
N PRO A 53 -17.76 -2.83 -12.09
CA PRO A 53 -18.01 -2.17 -13.38
C PRO A 53 -18.41 -3.13 -14.50
N GLU A 54 -17.89 -4.37 -14.47
CA GLU A 54 -18.23 -5.40 -15.45
C GLU A 54 -19.58 -6.10 -15.15
N GLY A 55 -20.22 -5.78 -14.02
CA GLY A 55 -21.48 -6.35 -13.60
C GLY A 55 -21.42 -7.03 -12.22
N GLU A 56 -22.50 -7.73 -11.86
CA GLU A 56 -22.53 -8.46 -10.60
C GLU A 56 -21.68 -9.73 -10.69
N ARG A 57 -20.77 -9.90 -9.72
CA ARG A 57 -19.91 -11.07 -9.59
C ARG A 57 -20.13 -11.76 -8.26
N ARG A 58 -19.96 -13.07 -8.23
CA ARG A 58 -20.12 -13.88 -7.01
C ARG A 58 -18.84 -14.62 -6.70
N PHE A 59 -18.49 -14.62 -5.41
CA PHE A 59 -17.25 -15.20 -4.88
C PHE A 59 -17.56 -16.22 -3.79
N ILE A 60 -16.74 -17.25 -3.69
CA ILE A 60 -16.87 -18.34 -2.72
C ILE A 60 -16.14 -17.94 -1.44
N LEU A 61 -16.82 -18.03 -0.32
CA LEU A 61 -16.26 -17.89 1.02
C LEU A 61 -15.99 -19.29 1.59
N THR A 62 -14.83 -19.42 2.24
CA THR A 62 -14.42 -20.64 2.92
C THR A 62 -14.26 -20.38 4.43
N PRO A 63 -14.15 -21.39 5.28
CA PRO A 63 -13.84 -21.20 6.70
C PRO A 63 -12.52 -20.46 6.96
N GLN A 64 -11.62 -20.42 5.97
CA GLN A 64 -10.33 -19.72 6.03
C GLN A 64 -10.42 -18.27 5.58
N THR A 65 -11.52 -17.87 4.94
CA THR A 65 -11.72 -16.47 4.52
C THR A 65 -11.76 -15.54 5.73
N THR A 66 -10.92 -14.51 5.72
CA THR A 66 -10.87 -13.53 6.79
C THR A 66 -11.51 -12.20 6.38
N PHE A 67 -12.04 -11.48 7.35
CA PHE A 67 -12.77 -10.22 7.11
C PHE A 67 -12.21 -9.12 8.00
N TRP A 68 -12.13 -7.92 7.43
CA TRP A 68 -11.67 -6.72 8.13
C TRP A 68 -12.63 -5.54 7.89
N TYR A 69 -13.12 -4.94 8.98
CA TYR A 69 -13.90 -3.70 8.99
C TYR A 69 -13.51 -2.86 10.20
N GLY A 70 -12.38 -2.18 10.09
CA GLY A 70 -11.77 -1.45 11.20
C GLY A 70 -11.13 -2.33 12.28
N GLY A 71 -11.07 -3.61 12.05
CA GLY A 71 -10.52 -4.70 12.83
C GLY A 71 -10.97 -6.02 12.22
N GLU A 72 -10.45 -7.13 12.71
CA GLU A 72 -11.00 -8.44 12.34
C GLU A 72 -12.45 -8.54 12.78
N CYS A 73 -13.31 -9.05 11.89
CA CYS A 73 -14.75 -9.11 12.10
C CYS A 73 -15.36 -10.39 11.51
N ALA A 74 -16.61 -10.67 11.86
CA ALA A 74 -17.38 -11.76 11.24
C ALA A 74 -18.09 -11.29 9.97
N PRO A 75 -18.38 -12.17 8.99
CA PRO A 75 -19.11 -11.82 7.76
C PRO A 75 -20.43 -11.08 8.02
N ARG A 76 -21.16 -11.44 9.07
CA ARG A 76 -22.43 -10.81 9.46
C ARG A 76 -22.33 -9.34 9.88
N GLU A 77 -21.12 -8.83 10.10
CA GLU A 77 -20.90 -7.43 10.44
C GLU A 77 -20.81 -6.53 9.20
N LEU A 78 -20.58 -7.15 8.03
CA LEU A 78 -20.62 -6.45 6.75
C LEU A 78 -22.06 -6.23 6.30
N ARG A 79 -22.30 -5.18 5.52
CA ARG A 79 -23.61 -4.78 5.03
C ARG A 79 -23.59 -4.45 3.55
N PRO A 80 -24.65 -4.79 2.80
CA PRO A 80 -24.81 -4.31 1.44
C PRO A 80 -24.62 -2.78 1.34
N GLY A 81 -24.00 -2.35 0.25
CA GLY A 81 -23.64 -0.96 0.00
C GLY A 81 -22.23 -0.55 0.43
N GLN A 82 -21.50 -1.38 1.18
CA GLN A 82 -20.12 -1.12 1.53
C GLN A 82 -19.18 -1.27 0.32
N ASP A 83 -18.16 -0.41 0.24
CA ASP A 83 -17.04 -0.56 -0.68
C ASP A 83 -16.13 -1.70 -0.17
N VAL A 84 -15.91 -2.70 -1.00
CA VAL A 84 -15.19 -3.91 -0.62
C VAL A 84 -14.05 -4.19 -1.57
N LEU A 85 -12.90 -4.48 -1.01
CA LEU A 85 -11.73 -5.02 -1.71
C LEU A 85 -11.56 -6.49 -1.32
N LEU A 86 -11.40 -7.36 -2.32
CA LEU A 86 -11.16 -8.79 -2.15
C LEU A 86 -9.74 -9.14 -2.60
N ARG A 87 -9.08 -10.03 -1.87
CA ARG A 87 -7.96 -10.82 -2.38
C ARG A 87 -8.39 -12.26 -2.50
N CYS A 88 -8.21 -12.82 -3.69
CA CYS A 88 -8.53 -14.21 -3.96
C CYS A 88 -7.35 -15.13 -3.66
N THR A 89 -7.66 -16.38 -3.41
CA THR A 89 -6.66 -17.43 -3.19
C THR A 89 -5.84 -17.63 -4.47
N PRO A 90 -4.51 -17.69 -4.41
CA PRO A 90 -3.68 -17.97 -5.57
C PRO A 90 -4.13 -19.22 -6.33
N GLY A 91 -4.33 -19.07 -7.64
CA GLY A 91 -4.82 -20.16 -8.51
C GLY A 91 -6.32 -20.45 -8.43
N ALA A 92 -7.09 -19.69 -7.64
CA ALA A 92 -8.54 -19.84 -7.50
C ALA A 92 -9.23 -18.46 -7.46
N GLU A 93 -9.41 -17.84 -8.62
CA GLU A 93 -9.89 -16.46 -8.78
C GLU A 93 -11.28 -16.17 -8.19
N LEU A 94 -12.07 -17.20 -7.91
CA LEU A 94 -13.40 -17.06 -7.30
C LEU A 94 -13.42 -17.38 -5.80
N VAL A 95 -12.30 -17.90 -5.25
CA VAL A 95 -12.22 -18.24 -3.81
C VAL A 95 -11.56 -17.10 -3.06
N VAL A 96 -12.27 -16.53 -2.10
CA VAL A 96 -11.78 -15.36 -1.35
C VAL A 96 -10.87 -15.79 -0.20
N GLU A 97 -9.68 -15.22 -0.16
CA GLU A 97 -8.75 -15.33 0.97
C GLU A 97 -9.07 -14.28 2.04
N ARG A 98 -9.22 -13.02 1.63
CA ARG A 98 -9.48 -11.91 2.55
C ARG A 98 -10.35 -10.82 1.96
N VAL A 99 -11.18 -10.23 2.82
CA VAL A 99 -12.12 -9.13 2.52
C VAL A 99 -11.79 -7.93 3.37
N TRP A 100 -11.69 -6.75 2.77
CA TRP A 100 -11.61 -5.46 3.46
C TRP A 100 -12.81 -4.61 3.07
N ALA A 101 -13.57 -4.14 4.08
CA ALA A 101 -14.74 -3.30 3.86
C ALA A 101 -14.46 -1.86 4.30
N ASP A 102 -14.90 -0.90 3.49
CA ASP A 102 -14.79 0.56 3.71
C ASP A 102 -13.38 1.00 4.12
N LEU A 103 -12.36 0.31 3.62
CA LEU A 103 -10.97 0.59 3.95
C LEU A 103 -10.61 2.02 3.55
N ALA A 104 -9.95 2.74 4.45
CA ALA A 104 -9.51 4.10 4.22
C ALA A 104 -8.17 4.39 4.91
N ARG A 105 -7.44 5.37 4.38
CA ARG A 105 -6.16 5.83 4.94
C ARG A 105 -6.09 7.34 4.91
N ALA A 106 -5.54 7.91 5.98
CA ALA A 106 -5.11 9.30 6.03
C ALA A 106 -3.59 9.31 6.19
N THR A 107 -2.86 9.75 5.16
CA THR A 107 -1.39 9.82 5.16
C THR A 107 -0.94 11.14 4.55
N GLY A 108 -0.01 11.83 5.19
CA GLY A 108 0.52 13.11 4.73
C GLY A 108 0.91 14.05 5.86
N VAL A 109 0.83 15.35 5.58
CA VAL A 109 1.20 16.41 6.51
C VAL A 109 -0.03 16.97 7.21
N ILE A 110 -0.01 17.06 8.54
CA ILE A 110 -1.08 17.69 9.31
C ILE A 110 -1.13 19.17 8.95
N THR A 111 -2.30 19.66 8.56
CA THR A 111 -2.56 21.09 8.29
C THR A 111 -3.41 21.76 9.36
N ALA A 112 -4.30 21.01 10.02
CA ALA A 112 -5.12 21.49 11.12
C ALA A 112 -5.46 20.36 12.10
N VAL A 113 -5.72 20.74 13.35
CA VAL A 113 -6.18 19.83 14.40
C VAL A 113 -7.28 20.54 15.18
N ASP A 114 -8.40 19.84 15.36
CA ASP A 114 -9.53 20.30 16.19
C ASP A 114 -10.05 19.13 17.03
N GLY A 115 -9.70 19.12 18.30
CA GLY A 115 -10.05 18.05 19.23
C GLY A 115 -9.47 16.70 18.82
N ASP A 116 -10.32 15.79 18.40
CA ASP A 116 -9.98 14.44 17.91
C ASP A 116 -9.89 14.37 16.38
N THR A 117 -10.07 15.49 15.70
CA THR A 117 -10.08 15.60 14.25
C THR A 117 -8.76 16.18 13.74
N VAL A 118 -8.18 15.52 12.74
CA VAL A 118 -6.93 15.91 12.10
C VAL A 118 -7.17 16.08 10.61
N THR A 119 -6.83 17.25 10.06
CA THR A 119 -6.83 17.48 8.61
C THR A 119 -5.44 17.24 8.07
N VAL A 120 -5.33 16.41 7.03
CA VAL A 120 -4.07 15.95 6.46
C VAL A 120 -4.00 16.30 4.98
N ALA A 121 -2.95 17.03 4.59
CA ALA A 121 -2.60 17.24 3.18
C ALA A 121 -1.90 15.97 2.65
N THR A 122 -2.52 15.31 1.68
CA THR A 122 -2.09 13.99 1.16
C THR A 122 -1.10 14.09 0.01
N GLY A 123 -0.73 15.29 -0.42
CA GLY A 123 0.19 15.57 -1.54
C GLY A 123 -0.41 16.52 -2.56
N HIS A 124 0.32 16.72 -3.68
CA HIS A 124 -0.12 17.61 -4.75
C HIS A 124 -1.39 17.07 -5.40
N ASP A 125 -2.23 17.97 -5.84
CA ASP A 125 -3.44 17.70 -6.63
C ASP A 125 -4.46 16.77 -5.97
N ARG A 126 -4.29 16.46 -4.69
CA ARG A 126 -5.25 15.68 -3.90
C ARG A 126 -5.93 16.56 -2.85
N ALA A 127 -7.23 16.38 -2.70
CA ALA A 127 -7.97 17.04 -1.63
C ALA A 127 -7.44 16.61 -0.26
N PRO A 128 -7.38 17.52 0.72
CA PRO A 128 -7.06 17.16 2.10
C PRO A 128 -8.04 16.12 2.63
N VAL A 129 -7.53 15.20 3.45
CA VAL A 129 -8.34 14.19 4.12
C VAL A 129 -8.56 14.57 5.57
N THR A 130 -9.80 14.52 6.00
CA THR A 130 -10.17 14.69 7.41
C THR A 130 -10.20 13.32 8.10
N ALA A 131 -9.40 13.17 9.15
CA ALA A 131 -9.32 11.95 9.96
C ALA A 131 -9.86 12.21 11.36
N VAL A 132 -10.79 11.40 11.82
CA VAL A 132 -11.30 11.42 13.20
C VAL A 132 -10.65 10.29 13.98
N ILE A 133 -10.03 10.59 15.10
CA ILE A 133 -9.35 9.63 15.97
C ILE A 133 -10.28 9.27 17.13
N PRO A 134 -11.01 8.16 17.08
CA PRO A 134 -11.92 7.80 18.17
C PRO A 134 -11.15 7.55 19.47
N TYR A 135 -11.78 7.84 20.60
CA TYR A 135 -11.17 7.70 21.93
C TYR A 135 -10.45 6.37 22.14
N ARG A 136 -11.05 5.26 21.72
CA ARG A 136 -10.46 3.92 21.82
C ARG A 136 -9.14 3.73 21.02
N ALA A 137 -8.90 4.56 20.00
CA ALA A 137 -7.70 4.53 19.19
C ALA A 137 -6.64 5.56 19.62
N SER A 138 -7.04 6.57 20.42
CA SER A 138 -6.23 7.73 20.75
C SER A 138 -4.91 7.35 21.44
N GLY A 139 -4.92 6.38 22.36
CA GLY A 139 -3.71 5.94 23.06
C GLY A 139 -2.65 5.37 22.11
N ARG A 140 -3.03 4.40 21.26
CA ARG A 140 -2.10 3.82 20.30
C ARG A 140 -1.68 4.81 19.22
N MET A 141 -2.58 5.74 18.85
CA MET A 141 -2.26 6.79 17.89
C MET A 141 -1.16 7.70 18.44
N ARG A 142 -1.30 8.19 19.68
CA ARG A 142 -0.30 9.04 20.33
C ARG A 142 1.04 8.37 20.58
N VAL A 143 1.09 7.05 20.72
CA VAL A 143 2.35 6.29 20.84
C VAL A 143 3.15 6.35 19.54
N ARG A 144 2.48 6.25 18.40
CA ARG A 144 3.12 6.27 17.07
C ARG A 144 3.21 7.66 16.46
N HIS A 145 2.27 8.53 16.79
CA HIS A 145 2.17 9.92 16.33
C HIS A 145 2.06 10.84 17.57
N PRO A 146 3.17 11.08 18.28
CA PRO A 146 3.15 11.85 19.54
C PRO A 146 2.85 13.33 19.32
N ARG A 147 3.08 13.87 18.13
CA ARG A 147 2.86 15.26 17.76
C ARG A 147 1.69 15.38 16.79
N LEU A 148 0.49 15.54 17.31
CA LEU A 148 -0.69 15.89 16.51
C LEU A 148 -0.76 17.41 16.39
N GLU A 149 0.12 17.98 15.54
CA GLU A 149 0.31 19.41 15.36
C GLU A 149 0.54 19.72 13.86
N PRO A 150 0.11 20.87 13.33
CA PRO A 150 0.40 21.27 11.97
C PRO A 150 1.90 21.20 11.63
N GLY A 151 2.21 20.70 10.44
CA GLY A 151 3.59 20.51 9.97
C GLY A 151 4.20 19.15 10.28
N TYR A 152 3.60 18.34 11.14
CA TYR A 152 4.04 16.97 11.41
C TYR A 152 3.36 15.96 10.48
N LEU A 153 4.01 14.82 10.27
CA LEU A 153 3.45 13.72 9.49
C LEU A 153 2.40 12.95 10.28
N PHE A 154 1.36 12.53 9.58
CA PHE A 154 0.32 11.64 10.08
C PHE A 154 0.12 10.47 9.12
N ASP A 155 -0.09 9.27 9.66
CA ASP A 155 -0.33 8.10 8.84
C ASP A 155 -1.14 7.07 9.61
N ALA A 156 -2.39 6.92 9.23
CA ALA A 156 -3.31 6.00 9.88
C ALA A 156 -4.23 5.31 8.89
N VAL A 157 -4.50 4.04 9.17
CA VAL A 157 -5.51 3.22 8.48
C VAL A 157 -6.76 3.14 9.34
N GLY A 158 -7.89 3.10 8.69
CA GLY A 158 -9.19 2.98 9.34
C GLY A 158 -10.27 2.64 8.35
N VAL A 159 -11.46 3.06 8.67
CA VAL A 159 -12.62 2.88 7.82
C VAL A 159 -13.20 4.24 7.44
N ARG A 160 -13.83 4.25 6.29
CA ARG A 160 -14.54 5.38 5.77
C ARG A 160 -15.79 5.66 6.59
N ASP A 161 -16.07 6.93 6.82
CA ASP A 161 -17.27 7.42 7.49
C ASP A 161 -17.71 8.71 6.79
N GLY A 162 -18.57 8.56 5.78
CA GLY A 162 -18.89 9.64 4.85
C GLY A 162 -17.62 10.16 4.13
N ASP A 163 -17.36 11.46 4.25
CA ASP A 163 -16.18 12.13 3.67
C ASP A 163 -14.96 12.10 4.59
N THR A 164 -15.06 11.46 5.75
CA THR A 164 -13.97 11.38 6.73
C THR A 164 -13.39 9.98 6.82
N VAL A 165 -12.20 9.88 7.39
CA VAL A 165 -11.55 8.62 7.76
C VAL A 165 -11.62 8.47 9.27
N ARG A 166 -12.30 7.45 9.74
CA ARG A 166 -12.22 7.05 11.14
C ARG A 166 -10.89 6.32 11.38
N ALA A 167 -9.86 7.06 11.83
CA ALA A 167 -8.50 6.59 12.00
C ALA A 167 -8.37 5.63 13.18
N LEU A 168 -8.11 4.36 12.90
CA LEU A 168 -8.16 3.30 13.90
C LEU A 168 -6.77 2.74 14.25
N ILE A 169 -5.88 2.63 13.27
CA ILE A 169 -4.58 1.96 13.40
C ILE A 169 -3.51 2.92 12.89
N PRO A 170 -2.49 3.29 13.67
CA PRO A 170 -1.33 4.00 13.13
C PRO A 170 -0.60 3.07 12.16
N ALA A 171 -0.43 3.51 10.91
CA ALA A 171 0.21 2.72 9.86
C ALA A 171 1.73 2.70 9.96
N THR A 172 2.31 3.82 10.43
CA THR A 172 3.76 3.96 10.60
C THR A 172 4.09 4.77 11.85
N THR A 173 5.36 5.00 12.11
CA THR A 173 5.81 5.84 13.23
C THR A 173 6.15 7.22 12.71
N GLN A 174 5.65 8.25 13.36
CA GLN A 174 5.92 9.64 13.04
C GLN A 174 7.40 9.96 13.29
N PRO A 175 8.09 10.62 12.32
CA PRO A 175 9.40 11.21 12.59
C PRO A 175 9.34 12.24 13.73
N PRO A 176 10.42 12.40 14.51
CA PRO A 176 10.43 13.29 15.68
C PRO A 176 10.50 14.79 15.34
N TYR A 177 10.52 15.13 14.05
CA TYR A 177 10.67 16.50 13.53
C TYR A 177 9.53 16.84 12.54
N PRO A 178 9.20 18.12 12.37
CA PRO A 178 8.23 18.56 11.36
C PRO A 178 8.82 18.40 9.95
N VAL A 179 7.95 18.36 8.95
CA VAL A 179 8.31 18.11 7.55
C VAL A 179 9.38 19.08 7.02
N VAL A 180 9.37 20.34 7.46
CA VAL A 180 10.37 21.34 7.05
C VAL A 180 11.80 20.97 7.46
N GLU A 181 11.95 20.13 8.47
CA GLU A 181 13.24 19.65 8.99
C GLU A 181 13.63 18.28 8.43
N THR A 182 12.82 17.70 7.52
CA THR A 182 13.12 16.39 6.93
C THR A 182 14.51 16.40 6.30
N PRO A 183 15.40 15.44 6.62
CA PRO A 183 16.69 15.33 5.99
C PRO A 183 16.55 15.18 4.48
N ARG A 184 17.15 16.10 3.72
CA ARG A 184 17.07 16.08 2.25
C ARG A 184 18.33 15.42 1.68
N ARG A 185 18.13 14.52 0.72
CA ARG A 185 19.23 13.92 -0.08
C ARG A 185 19.03 14.26 -1.55
N PRO A 186 20.07 14.65 -2.28
CA PRO A 186 19.94 14.90 -3.71
C PRO A 186 19.54 13.61 -4.44
N PRO A 187 18.59 13.67 -5.37
CA PRO A 187 18.22 12.53 -6.19
C PRO A 187 19.41 12.08 -7.02
N GLN A 188 19.45 10.81 -7.38
CA GLN A 188 20.53 10.23 -8.16
C GLN A 188 20.14 10.14 -9.64
N HIS A 189 20.98 10.70 -10.51
CA HIS A 189 20.88 10.48 -11.96
C HIS A 189 21.52 9.13 -12.30
N ARG A 190 20.73 8.06 -12.32
CA ARG A 190 21.18 6.71 -12.68
C ARG A 190 20.20 6.08 -13.64
N SER A 191 20.71 5.44 -14.68
CA SER A 191 19.91 4.68 -15.65
C SER A 191 19.43 3.31 -15.11
N SER A 192 20.12 2.78 -14.12
CA SER A 192 19.74 1.55 -13.42
C SER A 192 20.05 1.67 -11.93
N ALA A 193 19.15 1.22 -11.10
CA ALA A 193 19.34 1.20 -9.66
C ALA A 193 18.47 0.13 -9.02
N GLN A 194 18.97 -0.46 -7.93
CA GLN A 194 18.21 -1.27 -7.02
C GLN A 194 18.23 -0.56 -5.66
N VAL A 195 17.03 -0.29 -5.13
CA VAL A 195 16.87 0.44 -3.87
C VAL A 195 15.97 -0.36 -2.94
N ALA A 196 16.44 -0.61 -1.73
CA ALA A 196 15.66 -1.20 -0.66
C ALA A 196 15.05 -0.11 0.22
N GLY A 197 13.80 -0.30 0.64
CA GLY A 197 13.07 0.64 1.46
C GLY A 197 11.70 0.10 1.84
N ILE A 198 10.74 1.00 1.94
CA ILE A 198 9.36 0.70 2.33
C ILE A 198 8.42 1.02 1.18
N ALA A 199 7.54 0.08 0.84
CA ALA A 199 6.34 0.35 0.08
C ALA A 199 5.18 0.58 1.03
N SER A 200 4.40 1.61 0.73
CA SER A 200 3.11 1.90 1.36
C SER A 200 2.01 1.89 0.31
N TRP A 201 0.78 2.28 0.65
CA TRP A 201 -0.30 2.34 -0.30
C TRP A 201 -1.11 3.64 -0.21
N TYR A 202 -1.76 4.00 -1.29
CA TYR A 202 -2.78 5.03 -1.35
C TYR A 202 -4.00 4.51 -2.11
N ASP A 203 -5.15 5.13 -1.90
CA ASP A 203 -6.38 4.80 -2.64
C ASP A 203 -6.62 5.87 -3.72
N PRO A 204 -6.43 5.57 -5.02
CA PRO A 204 -6.59 6.51 -6.10
C PRO A 204 -8.04 6.97 -6.29
N VAL A 205 -9.03 6.14 -5.95
CA VAL A 205 -10.47 6.47 -6.09
C VAL A 205 -10.88 7.72 -5.31
N ARG A 206 -10.08 8.13 -4.36
CA ARG A 206 -10.32 9.30 -3.52
C ARG A 206 -9.41 10.48 -3.79
N GLY A 207 -8.54 10.36 -4.77
CA GLY A 207 -7.86 11.50 -5.38
C GLY A 207 -8.65 11.99 -6.59
N GLN A 208 -8.25 13.09 -7.18
CA GLN A 208 -8.88 13.67 -8.38
C GLN A 208 -8.73 12.80 -9.65
N ASP A 209 -8.13 11.62 -9.54
CA ASP A 209 -7.88 10.69 -10.65
C ASP A 209 -9.04 9.71 -10.94
N THR A 210 -10.27 10.08 -10.58
CA THR A 210 -11.45 9.25 -10.90
C THR A 210 -11.65 9.02 -12.39
N ASP A 211 -11.09 9.89 -13.24
CA ASP A 211 -11.15 9.71 -14.70
C ASP A 211 -10.16 8.64 -15.20
N THR A 212 -9.06 8.41 -14.46
CA THR A 212 -8.01 7.44 -14.83
C THR A 212 -8.19 6.08 -14.20
N ASP A 213 -8.87 6.00 -13.06
CA ASP A 213 -9.10 4.74 -12.33
C ASP A 213 -10.49 4.72 -11.67
N PRO A 214 -11.59 4.71 -12.46
CA PRO A 214 -12.94 4.73 -11.92
C PRO A 214 -13.25 3.56 -11.01
N ASP A 215 -12.54 2.45 -11.18
CA ASP A 215 -12.78 1.17 -10.50
C ASP A 215 -11.87 0.96 -9.29
N GLY A 216 -10.86 1.82 -9.12
CA GLY A 216 -9.84 1.66 -8.08
C GLY A 216 -8.98 0.42 -8.25
N MET A 217 -8.87 -0.08 -9.49
CA MET A 217 -8.13 -1.29 -9.83
C MET A 217 -6.82 -1.00 -10.58
N LEU A 218 -6.46 0.27 -10.73
CA LEU A 218 -5.19 0.67 -11.32
C LEU A 218 -4.03 0.02 -10.58
N MET A 219 -3.17 -0.64 -11.35
CA MET A 219 -1.93 -1.23 -10.86
C MET A 219 -0.77 -0.27 -11.15
N GLY A 220 -0.31 0.48 -10.15
CA GLY A 220 0.70 1.50 -10.37
C GLY A 220 1.42 1.98 -9.11
N VAL A 221 2.35 2.88 -9.32
CA VAL A 221 3.22 3.45 -8.28
C VAL A 221 3.13 4.97 -8.31
N ALA A 222 2.82 5.60 -7.17
CA ALA A 222 3.16 6.99 -6.92
C ALA A 222 4.61 7.04 -6.43
N TYR A 223 5.47 7.71 -7.20
CA TYR A 223 6.90 7.68 -6.99
C TYR A 223 7.44 9.02 -6.44
N PRO A 224 8.28 9.01 -5.38
CA PRO A 224 8.67 10.23 -4.69
C PRO A 224 9.69 11.10 -5.45
N ALA A 225 10.48 10.52 -6.35
CA ALA A 225 11.56 11.21 -7.05
C ALA A 225 11.30 11.32 -8.55
N LEU A 226 10.28 12.11 -8.93
CA LEU A 226 9.98 12.37 -10.34
C LEU A 226 10.91 13.41 -10.94
N ASP A 227 11.21 13.25 -12.23
CA ASP A 227 11.90 14.26 -13.03
C ASP A 227 10.96 15.46 -13.23
N ARG A 228 11.54 16.68 -13.24
CA ARG A 228 10.79 17.94 -13.27
C ARG A 228 10.01 18.21 -14.54
N THR A 229 10.41 17.60 -15.63
CA THR A 229 9.77 17.79 -16.93
C THR A 229 8.46 17.05 -17.06
N GLY A 230 8.12 16.20 -16.11
CA GLY A 230 6.87 15.44 -16.11
C GLY A 230 6.00 15.80 -14.90
N ASP A 231 5.07 16.69 -15.07
CA ASP A 231 3.75 16.82 -14.43
C ASP A 231 3.58 16.76 -12.90
N CYS A 232 4.65 16.83 -12.11
CA CYS A 232 4.49 17.00 -10.67
C CYS A 232 4.09 18.42 -10.26
N GLY A 233 3.96 19.33 -11.21
CA GLY A 233 3.62 20.74 -10.98
C GLY A 233 4.69 21.53 -10.21
N PRO A 234 4.51 22.86 -10.06
CA PRO A 234 5.47 23.75 -9.39
C PRO A 234 5.63 23.45 -7.88
N ALA A 235 4.64 22.80 -7.29
CA ALA A 235 4.66 22.41 -5.89
C ALA A 235 5.26 21.01 -5.64
N CYS A 236 5.66 20.28 -6.67
CA CYS A 236 6.50 19.10 -6.54
C CYS A 236 7.87 19.57 -6.04
N ASP A 237 7.87 19.96 -4.78
CA ASP A 237 9.11 20.30 -4.12
C ASP A 237 9.99 19.05 -4.22
N ARG A 238 11.19 19.21 -4.71
CA ARG A 238 12.19 18.15 -4.89
C ARG A 238 12.59 17.59 -3.52
N ALA A 239 11.59 17.14 -2.78
CA ALA A 239 11.82 16.45 -1.54
C ALA A 239 12.62 15.22 -1.90
N THR A 240 13.86 15.23 -1.51
CA THR A 240 14.71 14.08 -1.66
C THR A 240 14.24 13.08 -0.64
N PRO A 241 13.87 11.89 -1.08
CA PRO A 241 13.43 10.85 -0.18
C PRO A 241 14.55 10.46 0.78
N CYS A 242 14.19 9.89 1.90
CA CYS A 242 15.14 9.38 2.89
C CYS A 242 16.02 8.26 2.33
N ALA A 243 15.55 7.58 1.28
CA ALA A 243 16.35 6.65 0.47
C ALA A 243 16.87 7.36 -0.78
N PRO A 244 18.10 7.04 -1.26
CA PRO A 244 18.64 7.59 -2.49
C PRO A 244 17.94 6.98 -3.71
N LEU A 245 16.91 7.66 -4.23
CA LEU A 245 16.13 7.20 -5.37
C LEU A 245 16.66 7.80 -6.69
N PRO A 246 16.66 7.03 -7.79
CA PRO A 246 16.89 7.58 -9.13
C PRO A 246 15.70 8.45 -9.54
N LEU A 247 15.94 9.45 -10.38
CA LEU A 247 14.88 10.23 -11.01
C LEU A 247 14.16 9.39 -12.07
N LEU A 248 12.82 9.43 -12.06
CA LEU A 248 11.97 8.77 -13.03
C LEU A 248 10.95 9.75 -13.61
N SER A 249 10.41 9.41 -14.79
CA SER A 249 9.30 10.12 -15.40
C SER A 249 7.98 9.36 -15.19
N LEU A 250 6.86 10.04 -15.28
CA LEU A 250 5.56 9.38 -15.38
C LEU A 250 5.56 8.40 -16.57
N GLY A 251 4.92 7.26 -16.41
CA GLY A 251 4.91 6.17 -17.39
C GLY A 251 6.17 5.29 -17.39
N ALA A 252 7.25 5.68 -16.69
CA ALA A 252 8.38 4.78 -16.48
C ALA A 252 7.94 3.52 -15.73
N THR A 253 8.57 2.39 -16.02
CA THR A 253 8.26 1.14 -15.33
C THR A 253 9.29 0.82 -14.25
N VAL A 254 8.81 0.29 -13.14
CA VAL A 254 9.63 -0.15 -12.01
C VAL A 254 9.24 -1.57 -11.61
N ARG A 255 10.25 -2.40 -11.32
CA ARG A 255 10.00 -3.70 -10.71
C ARG A 255 9.98 -3.54 -9.20
N VAL A 256 8.86 -3.88 -8.59
CA VAL A 256 8.66 -3.81 -7.12
C VAL A 256 8.55 -5.23 -6.59
N VAL A 257 9.38 -5.55 -5.61
CA VAL A 257 9.38 -6.84 -4.91
C VAL A 257 8.93 -6.62 -3.47
N ASN A 258 7.91 -7.34 -3.03
CA ASN A 258 7.56 -7.44 -1.61
C ASN A 258 8.53 -8.42 -0.94
N GLU A 259 9.40 -7.92 -0.08
CA GLU A 259 10.41 -8.74 0.58
C GLU A 259 9.85 -9.72 1.61
N CYS A 260 8.63 -9.48 2.10
CA CYS A 260 7.96 -10.36 3.07
C CYS A 260 7.36 -11.61 2.38
N THR A 261 6.81 -11.46 1.17
CA THR A 261 6.11 -12.52 0.43
C THR A 261 6.89 -13.03 -0.77
N ARG A 262 7.90 -12.28 -1.23
CA ARG A 262 8.68 -12.51 -2.46
C ARG A 262 7.88 -12.36 -3.75
N VAL A 263 6.64 -11.90 -3.67
CA VAL A 263 5.82 -11.54 -4.83
C VAL A 263 6.38 -10.26 -5.45
N PHE A 264 6.37 -10.18 -6.78
CA PHE A 264 6.79 -8.97 -7.48
C PHE A 264 5.86 -8.64 -8.65
N ALA A 265 5.89 -7.39 -9.07
CA ALA A 265 5.30 -6.93 -10.33
C ALA A 265 6.17 -5.85 -10.97
N VAL A 266 6.02 -5.69 -12.28
CA VAL A 266 6.50 -4.53 -13.03
C VAL A 266 5.32 -3.56 -13.15
N LEU A 267 5.47 -2.38 -12.57
CA LEU A 267 4.39 -1.41 -12.43
C LEU A 267 4.77 -0.09 -13.08
N PRO A 268 3.84 0.61 -13.72
CA PRO A 268 4.06 1.96 -14.22
C PRO A 268 4.09 2.97 -13.07
N VAL A 269 4.90 4.00 -13.22
CA VAL A 269 4.84 5.20 -12.39
C VAL A 269 3.65 6.04 -12.87
N VAL A 270 2.61 6.14 -12.06
CA VAL A 270 1.32 6.76 -12.43
C VAL A 270 1.06 8.10 -11.75
N ALA A 271 1.76 8.39 -10.67
CA ALA A 271 1.55 9.61 -9.90
C ALA A 271 2.82 10.06 -9.16
N CYS A 272 2.77 11.30 -8.66
CA CYS A 272 3.76 11.84 -7.75
C CYS A 272 3.49 11.36 -6.31
N GLY A 273 4.48 10.75 -5.69
CA GLY A 273 4.47 10.33 -4.28
C GLY A 273 5.12 11.36 -3.35
N ALA A 274 4.83 12.65 -3.51
CA ALA A 274 5.50 13.72 -2.77
C ALA A 274 5.42 13.54 -1.25
N ALA A 275 4.27 13.12 -0.72
CA ALA A 275 4.12 12.86 0.71
C ALA A 275 5.05 11.73 1.20
N ALA A 276 5.25 10.70 0.37
CA ALA A 276 6.14 9.58 0.70
C ALA A 276 7.57 10.00 0.97
N SER A 277 8.05 11.04 0.28
CA SER A 277 9.42 11.54 0.41
C SER A 277 9.77 12.02 1.83
N HIS A 278 8.78 12.39 2.63
CA HIS A 278 8.98 12.86 4.00
C HIS A 278 9.02 11.73 5.04
N PHE A 279 8.59 10.52 4.69
CA PHE A 279 8.57 9.40 5.62
C PHE A 279 9.90 8.65 5.63
N CYS A 280 10.68 8.84 6.69
CA CYS A 280 11.96 8.16 6.94
C CYS A 280 11.83 7.00 7.96
N ASP A 281 10.65 6.49 8.10
CA ASP A 281 10.28 5.42 9.02
C ASP A 281 10.81 4.03 8.60
N ARG A 282 10.54 3.05 9.44
CA ARG A 282 10.80 1.62 9.18
C ARG A 282 9.48 0.87 9.21
N CYS A 283 9.32 -0.07 8.30
CA CYS A 283 8.23 -1.02 8.38
C CYS A 283 8.61 -2.18 9.30
N THR A 284 7.68 -2.56 10.18
CA THR A 284 7.88 -3.65 11.15
C THR A 284 7.25 -4.96 10.73
N VAL A 285 6.67 -5.01 9.52
CA VAL A 285 5.93 -6.19 9.03
C VAL A 285 6.86 -7.36 8.69
N CYS A 286 8.08 -7.07 8.25
CA CYS A 286 9.13 -8.05 8.10
C CYS A 286 10.49 -7.44 8.45
N ASP A 287 11.40 -8.25 8.96
CA ASP A 287 12.69 -7.85 9.55
C ASP A 287 13.72 -7.26 8.56
N ALA A 288 13.27 -6.56 7.52
CA ALA A 288 14.18 -5.91 6.59
C ALA A 288 14.73 -4.60 7.20
N PRO A 289 16.04 -4.39 7.15
CA PRO A 289 16.69 -3.24 7.80
C PRO A 289 16.48 -1.92 7.09
N ALA A 290 15.84 -1.93 5.91
CA ALA A 290 15.66 -0.76 5.09
C ALA A 290 14.69 0.25 5.72
N SER A 291 14.96 1.53 5.53
CA SER A 291 14.15 2.64 6.00
C SER A 291 13.87 3.64 4.87
N GLY A 292 12.80 4.41 5.04
CA GLY A 292 12.34 5.41 4.08
C GLY A 292 11.42 4.83 3.02
N ARG A 293 10.37 5.57 2.70
CA ARG A 293 9.42 5.16 1.65
C ARG A 293 10.03 5.37 0.28
N ILE A 294 10.06 4.30 -0.51
CA ILE A 294 10.58 4.31 -1.88
C ILE A 294 9.45 4.31 -2.91
N ALA A 295 8.25 3.94 -2.49
CA ALA A 295 7.07 3.91 -3.34
C ALA A 295 5.78 3.96 -2.50
N GLU A 296 4.74 4.60 -3.05
CA GLU A 296 3.35 4.40 -2.63
C GLU A 296 2.64 3.67 -3.76
N LEU A 297 2.19 2.46 -3.48
CA LEU A 297 1.46 1.67 -4.46
C LEU A 297 -0.02 2.04 -4.46
N THR A 298 -0.69 1.92 -5.58
CA THR A 298 -2.15 1.88 -5.58
C THR A 298 -2.63 0.75 -4.67
N LEU A 299 -3.78 0.90 -4.04
CA LEU A 299 -4.30 -0.10 -3.10
C LEU A 299 -4.40 -1.49 -3.73
N ALA A 300 -4.86 -1.58 -4.99
CA ALA A 300 -4.92 -2.83 -5.73
C ALA A 300 -3.53 -3.48 -5.90
N ALA A 301 -2.52 -2.71 -6.32
CA ALA A 301 -1.15 -3.21 -6.47
C ALA A 301 -0.55 -3.67 -5.14
N PHE A 302 -0.78 -2.91 -4.06
CA PHE A 302 -0.29 -3.25 -2.73
C PHE A 302 -0.83 -4.61 -2.25
N VAL A 303 -2.14 -4.84 -2.43
CA VAL A 303 -2.80 -6.08 -2.03
C VAL A 303 -2.42 -7.24 -2.95
N ALA A 304 -2.34 -7.01 -4.26
CA ALA A 304 -1.94 -8.03 -5.23
C ALA A 304 -0.52 -8.56 -4.96
N LEU A 305 0.38 -7.70 -4.49
CA LEU A 305 1.73 -8.07 -4.06
C LEU A 305 1.79 -8.70 -2.66
N GLY A 306 0.64 -9.06 -2.07
CA GLY A 306 0.54 -9.75 -0.80
C GLY A 306 0.56 -8.82 0.43
N GLY A 307 0.40 -7.51 0.23
CA GLY A 307 0.28 -6.55 1.32
C GLY A 307 -1.01 -6.72 2.13
N GLN A 308 -0.94 -6.38 3.41
CA GLN A 308 -2.08 -6.25 4.30
C GLN A 308 -2.31 -4.75 4.52
N PRO A 309 -3.34 -4.13 3.92
CA PRO A 309 -3.55 -2.68 3.98
C PRO A 309 -3.59 -2.12 5.40
N GLU A 310 -4.15 -2.84 6.35
CA GLU A 310 -4.20 -2.47 7.76
C GLU A 310 -2.82 -2.38 8.44
N SER A 311 -1.81 -3.04 7.88
CA SER A 311 -0.42 -2.91 8.33
C SER A 311 0.25 -1.64 7.81
N GLY A 312 -0.31 -1.00 6.78
CA GLY A 312 0.13 0.27 6.24
C GLY A 312 1.36 0.22 5.34
N CYS A 313 2.23 -0.77 5.50
CA CYS A 313 3.50 -0.89 4.77
C CYS A 313 4.04 -2.32 4.73
N TRP A 314 5.02 -2.54 3.86
CA TRP A 314 5.91 -3.70 3.87
C TRP A 314 7.28 -3.32 3.30
N SER A 315 8.30 -4.13 3.63
CA SER A 315 9.66 -3.92 3.13
C SER A 315 9.76 -4.30 1.66
N ALA A 316 10.32 -3.40 0.86
CA ALA A 316 10.35 -3.48 -0.59
C ALA A 316 11.75 -3.36 -1.15
N THR A 317 11.95 -4.01 -2.29
CA THR A 317 13.05 -3.68 -3.23
C THR A 317 12.45 -3.17 -4.52
N LEU A 318 12.93 -2.00 -4.95
CA LEU A 318 12.56 -1.36 -6.20
C LEU A 318 13.76 -1.44 -7.15
N THR A 319 13.53 -1.94 -8.39
CA THR A 319 14.55 -1.99 -9.44
C THR A 319 14.10 -1.16 -10.63
N VAL A 320 15.02 -0.30 -11.10
CA VAL A 320 14.83 0.59 -12.25
C VAL A 320 15.89 0.27 -13.29
N GLY A 321 15.51 0.22 -14.56
CA GLY A 321 16.41 -0.11 -15.67
C GLY A 321 16.89 -1.58 -15.67
N GLY A 322 17.14 -2.14 -16.87
CA GLY A 322 17.60 -3.53 -16.99
C GLY A 322 16.53 -4.59 -16.73
N LEU A 323 15.27 -4.28 -17.12
CA LEU A 323 14.17 -5.25 -17.16
C LEU A 323 14.27 -6.15 -18.38
#